data_6de3a005d250f0e60be60b600d47b1a9
#
_entry.id   6de3a005d250f0e60be60b600d47b1a9
#
_cell.length_a   1.000
_cell.length_b   1.000
_cell.length_c   1.000
_cell.angle_alpha   90.00
_cell.angle_beta   90.00
_cell.angle_gamma   90.00
#
_symmetry.space_group_name_H-M   'P 1'
#
loop_
_entity.id
_entity.type
_entity.pdbx_description
1 polymer ?
#
loop_
_entity_poly.entity_id
_entity_poly.type
_entity_poly.pdbx_seq_one_letter_code
_entity_poly.pdbx_strand_id
1 'polypeptide(L)'
;MAVAAGGLLKYSTQTDFSGGYLTQAIANGLGINVRRAEELKRRRGLLGSGGEYEVSTLMLPYLDVILGEARRVKNLYEKNYREKIERIILAGGGANLLGVEKYVAEEFRLPALKASPFTKIGHLPLIAPFTGNLGAPLAVSLGLGMRRTN
;
A
#
# COMPACT_ATOMS: atom_id res chain seq x y z
N MET A 1 5.71 0.42 8.18
CA MET A 1 5.58 1.83 7.73
C MET A 1 6.90 2.53 7.97
N ALA A 2 7.25 3.50 7.12
CA ALA A 2 8.52 4.23 7.26
C ALA A 2 8.35 5.69 6.84
N VAL A 3 9.12 6.58 7.46
CA VAL A 3 9.26 7.97 7.04
C VAL A 3 10.71 8.18 6.59
N ALA A 4 10.87 8.75 5.41
CA ALA A 4 12.17 9.09 4.84
C ALA A 4 12.18 10.57 4.44
N ALA A 5 13.29 11.25 4.71
CA ALA A 5 13.53 12.64 4.31
C ALA A 5 15.00 12.82 3.94
N GLY A 6 15.27 13.59 2.87
CA GLY A 6 16.63 13.81 2.38
C GLY A 6 17.38 12.52 1.99
N GLY A 7 16.65 11.48 1.51
CA GLY A 7 17.25 10.19 1.17
C GLY A 7 17.58 9.29 2.39
N LEU A 8 17.26 9.72 3.60
CA LEU A 8 17.52 8.98 4.83
C LEU A 8 16.24 8.46 5.47
N LEU A 9 16.31 7.26 6.03
CA LEU A 9 15.26 6.71 6.88
C LEU A 9 15.25 7.46 8.21
N LYS A 10 14.16 8.14 8.54
CA LYS A 10 13.97 8.91 9.77
C LYS A 10 13.22 8.15 10.85
N TYR A 11 12.23 7.36 10.43
CA TYR A 11 11.39 6.60 11.35
C TYR A 11 10.89 5.33 10.67
N SER A 12 10.78 4.24 11.42
CA SER A 12 10.14 3.01 10.94
C SER A 12 9.33 2.36 12.06
N THR A 13 8.22 1.76 11.68
CA THR A 13 7.37 0.93 12.55
C THR A 13 6.70 -0.16 11.72
N GLN A 14 6.18 -1.15 12.38
CA GLN A 14 5.38 -2.19 11.75
C GLN A 14 4.00 -2.28 12.37
N THR A 15 3.09 -2.90 11.68
CA THR A 15 1.75 -3.24 12.14
C THR A 15 1.49 -4.71 11.82
N ASP A 16 0.71 -5.37 12.63
CA ASP A 16 0.33 -6.77 12.43
C ASP A 16 -0.73 -6.94 11.31
N PHE A 17 -1.33 -5.84 10.86
CA PHE A 17 -2.32 -5.87 9.80
C PHE A 17 -1.67 -6.02 8.42
N SER A 18 -2.22 -6.96 7.64
CA SER A 18 -1.75 -7.26 6.29
C SER A 18 -2.92 -7.43 5.31
N GLY A 19 -2.60 -7.55 4.02
CA GLY A 19 -3.61 -7.84 2.99
C GLY A 19 -4.40 -9.13 3.23
N GLY A 20 -3.89 -10.07 4.03
CA GLY A 20 -4.59 -11.28 4.43
C GLY A 20 -5.81 -11.00 5.30
N TYR A 21 -5.76 -10.01 6.18
CA TYR A 21 -6.92 -9.60 6.98
C TYR A 21 -8.07 -9.09 6.10
N LEU A 22 -7.76 -8.34 5.03
CA LEU A 22 -8.76 -7.88 4.07
C LEU A 22 -9.43 -9.06 3.35
N THR A 23 -8.63 -10.06 2.95
CA THR A 23 -9.13 -11.27 2.32
C THR A 23 -10.04 -12.05 3.27
N GLN A 24 -9.64 -12.19 4.53
CA GLN A 24 -10.43 -12.89 5.53
C GLN A 24 -11.75 -12.16 5.84
N ALA A 25 -11.72 -10.83 5.88
CA ALA A 25 -12.92 -10.02 6.07
C ALA A 25 -13.96 -10.28 4.96
N ILE A 26 -13.50 -10.32 3.70
CA ILE A 26 -14.36 -10.65 2.56
C ILE A 26 -14.88 -12.09 2.67
N ALA A 27 -14.00 -13.05 2.99
CA ALA A 27 -14.38 -14.46 3.12
C ALA A 27 -15.47 -14.66 4.16
N ASN A 28 -15.30 -14.07 5.34
CA ASN A 28 -16.26 -14.15 6.44
C ASN A 28 -17.57 -13.40 6.12
N GLY A 29 -17.48 -12.18 5.58
CA GLY A 29 -18.65 -11.36 5.30
C GLY A 29 -19.55 -11.92 4.19
N LEU A 30 -18.95 -12.59 3.19
CA LEU A 30 -19.68 -13.20 2.08
C LEU A 30 -19.92 -14.71 2.25
N GLY A 31 -19.43 -15.34 3.31
CA GLY A 31 -19.56 -16.79 3.50
C GLY A 31 -18.86 -17.62 2.42
N ILE A 32 -17.74 -17.16 1.86
CA ILE A 32 -17.01 -17.80 0.78
C ILE A 32 -15.62 -18.25 1.22
N ASN A 33 -15.00 -19.14 0.45
CA ASN A 33 -13.63 -19.56 0.77
C ASN A 33 -12.60 -18.43 0.51
N VAL A 34 -11.45 -18.52 1.18
CA VAL A 34 -10.37 -17.52 1.15
C VAL A 34 -9.83 -17.29 -0.27
N ARG A 35 -9.73 -18.35 -1.09
CA ARG A 35 -9.25 -18.22 -2.47
C ARG A 35 -10.20 -17.34 -3.29
N ARG A 36 -11.49 -17.57 -3.19
CA ARG A 36 -12.52 -16.78 -3.88
C ARG A 36 -12.55 -15.35 -3.37
N ALA A 37 -12.38 -15.14 -2.06
CA ALA A 37 -12.28 -13.82 -1.46
C ALA A 37 -11.07 -13.05 -1.99
N GLU A 38 -9.91 -13.70 -2.12
CA GLU A 38 -8.70 -13.09 -2.69
C GLU A 38 -8.88 -12.68 -4.16
N GLU A 39 -9.53 -13.53 -4.96
CA GLU A 39 -9.88 -13.19 -6.35
C GLU A 39 -10.79 -11.95 -6.42
N LEU A 40 -11.82 -11.90 -5.57
CA LEU A 40 -12.72 -10.73 -5.49
C LEU A 40 -11.99 -9.48 -5.06
N LYS A 41 -11.17 -9.56 -4.02
CA LYS A 41 -10.34 -8.43 -3.56
C LYS A 41 -9.49 -7.86 -4.68
N ARG A 42 -8.80 -8.71 -5.43
CA ARG A 42 -7.92 -8.26 -6.53
C ARG A 42 -8.69 -7.66 -7.70
N ARG A 43 -9.86 -8.22 -8.03
CA ARG A 43 -10.64 -7.77 -9.18
C ARG A 43 -11.43 -6.51 -8.90
N ARG A 44 -11.90 -6.31 -7.68
CA ARG A 44 -12.84 -5.25 -7.31
C ARG A 44 -12.19 -4.14 -6.48
N GLY A 45 -11.31 -4.49 -5.57
CA GLY A 45 -10.63 -3.52 -4.71
C GLY A 45 -11.61 -2.63 -3.96
N LEU A 46 -11.30 -1.34 -3.94
CA LEU A 46 -12.13 -0.29 -3.32
C LEU A 46 -13.00 0.46 -4.36
N LEU A 47 -12.94 0.08 -5.63
CA LEU A 47 -13.70 0.71 -6.70
C LEU A 47 -15.10 0.10 -6.78
N GLY A 48 -15.93 0.32 -5.78
CA GLY A 48 -17.28 -0.23 -5.75
C GLY A 48 -18.29 0.67 -6.48
N SER A 49 -19.03 0.11 -7.45
CA SER A 49 -20.27 0.67 -7.97
C SER A 49 -21.32 -0.45 -8.07
N GLY A 50 -22.50 -0.20 -7.55
CA GLY A 50 -23.59 -1.21 -7.54
C GLY A 50 -23.35 -2.36 -6.54
N GLY A 51 -23.67 -3.59 -6.90
CA GLY A 51 -23.47 -4.79 -6.05
C GLY A 51 -22.01 -5.10 -5.67
N GLU A 52 -21.05 -4.34 -6.21
CA GLU A 52 -19.65 -4.43 -5.86
C GLU A 52 -19.29 -3.63 -4.60
N TYR A 53 -20.20 -2.79 -4.14
CA TYR A 53 -20.03 -1.98 -2.93
C TYR A 53 -19.83 -2.81 -1.65
N GLU A 54 -20.40 -4.01 -1.64
CA GLU A 54 -20.25 -4.95 -0.51
C GLU A 54 -18.81 -5.34 -0.22
N VAL A 55 -18.01 -5.62 -1.25
CA VAL A 55 -16.60 -6.04 -1.08
C VAL A 55 -15.75 -4.92 -0.49
N SER A 56 -15.91 -3.69 -0.97
CA SER A 56 -15.19 -2.54 -0.42
C SER A 56 -15.60 -2.26 1.02
N THR A 57 -16.89 -2.30 1.33
CA THR A 57 -17.43 -2.06 2.68
C THR A 57 -16.88 -3.03 3.70
N LEU A 58 -16.69 -4.31 3.32
CA LEU A 58 -16.09 -5.31 4.21
C LEU A 58 -14.61 -5.06 4.50
N MET A 59 -13.89 -4.38 3.62
CA MET A 59 -12.47 -4.08 3.80
C MET A 59 -12.20 -2.76 4.55
N LEU A 60 -13.10 -1.79 4.43
CA LEU A 60 -12.89 -0.44 4.97
C LEU A 60 -12.50 -0.40 6.45
N PRO A 61 -13.17 -1.12 7.38
CA PRO A 61 -12.80 -1.08 8.79
C PRO A 61 -11.36 -1.51 9.07
N TYR A 62 -10.85 -2.47 8.31
CA TYR A 62 -9.47 -2.94 8.45
C TYR A 62 -8.46 -1.97 7.83
N LEU A 63 -8.83 -1.33 6.72
CA LEU A 63 -8.03 -0.26 6.14
C LEU A 63 -7.96 0.94 7.08
N ASP A 64 -9.05 1.31 7.71
CA ASP A 64 -9.10 2.42 8.67
C ASP A 64 -8.16 2.21 9.86
N VAL A 65 -8.02 0.97 10.34
CA VAL A 65 -7.04 0.64 11.38
C VAL A 65 -5.61 0.86 10.87
N ILE A 66 -5.29 0.37 9.65
CA ILE A 66 -3.96 0.56 9.05
C ILE A 66 -3.67 2.05 8.83
N LEU A 67 -4.63 2.79 8.30
CA LEU A 67 -4.48 4.22 8.02
C LEU A 67 -4.47 5.05 9.32
N GLY A 68 -5.18 4.61 10.35
CA GLY A 68 -5.11 5.21 11.69
C GLY A 68 -3.69 5.15 12.26
N GLU A 69 -3.03 4.00 12.13
CA GLU A 69 -1.63 3.86 12.53
C GLU A 69 -0.68 4.72 11.68
N ALA A 70 -0.91 4.76 10.37
CA ALA A 70 -0.13 5.64 9.49
C ALA A 70 -0.32 7.13 9.83
N ARG A 71 -1.54 7.53 10.20
CA ARG A 71 -1.85 8.89 10.66
C ARG A 71 -1.13 9.20 11.98
N ARG A 72 -1.07 8.23 12.90
CA ARG A 72 -0.32 8.35 14.14
C ARG A 72 1.17 8.57 13.87
N VAL A 73 1.77 7.78 12.98
CA VAL A 73 3.18 7.91 12.57
C VAL A 73 3.46 9.27 11.93
N LYS A 74 2.59 9.71 11.01
CA LYS A 74 2.68 11.03 10.38
C LYS A 74 2.70 12.14 11.43
N ASN A 75 1.73 12.14 12.33
CA ASN A 75 1.59 13.18 13.35
C ASN A 75 2.78 13.21 14.32
N LEU A 76 3.28 12.03 14.70
CA LEU A 76 4.46 11.89 15.57
C LEU A 76 5.71 12.47 14.88
N TYR A 77 5.92 12.14 13.62
CA TYR A 77 7.04 12.67 12.84
C TYR A 77 6.96 14.19 12.70
N GLU A 78 5.83 14.71 12.24
CA GLU A 78 5.66 16.15 12.02
C GLU A 78 5.82 16.96 13.32
N LYS A 79 5.39 16.41 14.46
CA LYS A 79 5.58 17.03 15.78
C LYS A 79 7.04 17.05 16.20
N ASN A 80 7.76 15.94 16.02
CA ASN A 80 9.11 15.77 16.54
C ASN A 80 10.16 16.48 15.67
N TYR A 81 9.98 16.46 14.35
CA TYR A 81 10.95 17.00 13.40
C TYR A 81 10.57 18.39 12.87
N ARG A 82 9.33 18.85 13.14
CA ARG A 82 8.77 20.10 12.59
C ARG A 82 8.79 20.19 11.06
N GLU A 83 8.82 19.03 10.42
CA GLU A 83 8.77 18.84 8.96
C GLU A 83 7.44 18.24 8.57
N LYS A 84 6.87 18.65 7.43
CA LYS A 84 5.63 18.10 6.91
C LYS A 84 5.89 16.90 6.01
N ILE A 85 5.00 15.92 6.08
CA ILE A 85 4.94 14.84 5.09
C ILE A 85 4.34 15.41 3.80
N GLU A 86 5.06 15.29 2.70
CA GLU A 86 4.65 15.84 1.39
C GLU A 86 3.84 14.86 0.55
N ARG A 87 4.09 13.56 0.70
CA ARG A 87 3.47 12.50 -0.10
C ARG A 87 3.53 11.15 0.61
N ILE A 88 2.70 10.24 0.15
CA ILE A 88 2.67 8.86 0.62
C ILE A 88 3.08 7.94 -0.53
N ILE A 89 3.97 7.00 -0.27
CA ILE A 89 4.37 5.98 -1.24
C ILE A 89 3.89 4.63 -0.74
N LEU A 90 3.06 3.99 -1.55
CA LEU A 90 2.51 2.67 -1.30
C LEU A 90 3.43 1.60 -1.88
N ALA A 91 3.93 0.71 -1.04
CA ALA A 91 4.79 -0.40 -1.41
C ALA A 91 4.22 -1.72 -0.90
N GLY A 92 4.71 -2.83 -1.45
CA GLY A 92 4.19 -4.16 -1.14
C GLY A 92 2.96 -4.54 -1.96
N GLY A 93 2.48 -5.78 -1.80
CA GLY A 93 1.34 -6.31 -2.56
C GLY A 93 0.04 -5.56 -2.36
N GLY A 94 -0.17 -4.97 -1.18
CA GLY A 94 -1.35 -4.15 -0.86
C GLY A 94 -1.48 -2.88 -1.71
N ALA A 95 -0.37 -2.37 -2.23
CA ALA A 95 -0.37 -1.22 -3.13
C ALA A 95 -1.07 -1.50 -4.48
N ASN A 96 -1.27 -2.77 -4.84
CA ASN A 96 -2.00 -3.17 -6.04
C ASN A 96 -3.51 -3.31 -5.83
N LEU A 97 -4.02 -3.05 -4.62
CA LEU A 97 -5.45 -3.00 -4.38
C LEU A 97 -6.06 -1.85 -5.18
N LEU A 98 -7.02 -2.17 -6.05
CA LEU A 98 -7.66 -1.17 -6.90
C LEU A 98 -8.33 -0.08 -6.05
N GLY A 99 -8.07 1.18 -6.39
CA GLY A 99 -8.62 2.34 -5.67
C GLY A 99 -7.87 2.74 -4.41
N VAL A 100 -6.86 1.98 -3.93
CA VAL A 100 -6.15 2.28 -2.68
C VAL A 100 -5.40 3.62 -2.74
N GLU A 101 -4.82 3.98 -3.87
CA GLU A 101 -4.12 5.27 -4.03
C GLU A 101 -5.06 6.45 -3.82
N LYS A 102 -6.23 6.39 -4.47
CA LYS A 102 -7.25 7.42 -4.32
C LYS A 102 -7.75 7.50 -2.88
N TYR A 103 -8.09 6.36 -2.28
CA TYR A 103 -8.56 6.28 -0.91
C TYR A 103 -7.56 6.87 0.09
N VAL A 104 -6.28 6.48 -0.02
CA VAL A 104 -5.22 7.02 0.84
C VAL A 104 -4.99 8.51 0.61
N ALA A 105 -5.03 8.97 -0.65
CA ALA A 105 -4.87 10.39 -0.96
C ALA A 105 -5.98 11.26 -0.34
N GLU A 106 -7.22 10.80 -0.39
CA GLU A 106 -8.38 11.46 0.21
C GLU A 106 -8.28 11.50 1.74
N GLU A 107 -7.93 10.37 2.37
CA GLU A 107 -7.81 10.24 3.83
C GLU A 107 -6.71 11.12 4.43
N PHE A 108 -5.59 11.27 3.74
CA PHE A 108 -4.46 12.06 4.23
C PHE A 108 -4.41 13.47 3.67
N ARG A 109 -5.21 13.77 2.65
CA ARG A 109 -5.13 15.01 1.86
C ARG A 109 -3.72 15.27 1.33
N LEU A 110 -3.06 14.21 0.89
CA LEU A 110 -1.71 14.21 0.37
C LEU A 110 -1.65 13.35 -0.90
N PRO A 111 -0.76 13.65 -1.83
CA PRO A 111 -0.49 12.75 -2.96
C PRO A 111 -0.10 11.35 -2.48
N ALA A 112 -0.80 10.32 -2.95
CA ALA A 112 -0.47 8.92 -2.71
C ALA A 112 -0.13 8.24 -4.04
N LEU A 113 1.05 7.61 -4.10
CA LEU A 113 1.61 7.04 -5.31
C LEU A 113 2.08 5.60 -5.05
N LYS A 114 1.97 4.73 -6.02
CA LYS A 114 2.63 3.42 -5.97
C LYS A 114 4.14 3.56 -6.11
N ALA A 115 4.86 2.75 -5.36
CA ALA A 115 6.30 2.62 -5.54
C ALA A 115 6.63 2.10 -6.95
N SER A 116 7.48 2.82 -7.66
CA SER A 116 7.90 2.50 -9.02
C SER A 116 9.43 2.42 -9.13
N PRO A 117 10.08 1.40 -8.53
CA PRO A 117 11.54 1.30 -8.50
C PRO A 117 12.16 1.09 -9.89
N PHE A 118 11.44 0.48 -10.82
CA PHE A 118 11.90 0.24 -12.19
C PHE A 118 12.13 1.52 -13.01
N THR A 119 11.64 2.66 -12.56
CA THR A 119 11.95 3.95 -13.20
C THR A 119 13.41 4.38 -12.97
N LYS A 120 14.07 3.81 -11.96
CA LYS A 120 15.46 4.13 -11.60
C LYS A 120 16.44 2.99 -11.83
N ILE A 121 15.95 1.84 -12.26
CA ILE A 121 16.75 0.63 -12.48
C ILE A 121 16.58 0.19 -13.92
N GLY A 122 17.68 -0.05 -14.62
CA GLY A 122 17.64 -0.70 -15.93
C GLY A 122 17.02 -2.10 -15.81
N HIS A 123 16.17 -2.47 -16.75
CA HIS A 123 15.52 -3.76 -16.77
C HIS A 123 15.44 -4.31 -18.20
N LEU A 124 15.33 -5.63 -18.31
CA LEU A 124 15.17 -6.29 -19.60
C LEU A 124 13.82 -5.88 -20.25
N PRO A 125 13.78 -5.65 -21.58
CA PRO A 125 12.53 -5.33 -22.27
C PRO A 125 11.42 -6.36 -22.02
N LEU A 126 11.76 -7.61 -21.80
CA LEU A 126 10.82 -8.68 -21.52
C LEU A 126 9.97 -8.45 -20.27
N ILE A 127 10.49 -7.78 -19.24
CA ILE A 127 9.73 -7.49 -18.00
C ILE A 127 9.02 -6.14 -18.05
N ALA A 128 9.25 -5.31 -19.06
CA ALA A 128 8.65 -3.98 -19.17
C ALA A 128 7.11 -3.98 -19.00
N PRO A 129 6.33 -4.92 -19.59
CA PRO A 129 4.88 -4.97 -19.42
C PRO A 129 4.42 -5.24 -17.98
N PHE A 130 5.29 -5.81 -17.16
CA PHE A 130 4.97 -6.21 -15.79
C PHE A 130 5.45 -5.21 -14.72
N THR A 131 6.25 -4.22 -15.11
CA THR A 131 6.88 -3.28 -14.15
C THR A 131 5.87 -2.52 -13.31
N GLY A 132 4.71 -2.18 -13.86
CA GLY A 132 3.63 -1.50 -13.15
C GLY A 132 3.03 -2.34 -12.01
N ASN A 133 2.90 -3.66 -12.22
CA ASN A 133 2.35 -4.58 -11.22
C ASN A 133 3.40 -5.12 -10.25
N LEU A 134 4.65 -5.26 -10.71
CA LEU A 134 5.76 -5.80 -9.93
C LEU A 134 6.48 -4.73 -9.11
N GLY A 135 6.42 -3.46 -9.53
CA GLY A 135 7.17 -2.38 -8.90
C GLY A 135 6.91 -2.25 -7.41
N ALA A 136 5.67 -2.09 -7.02
CA ALA A 136 5.32 -1.93 -5.61
C ALA A 136 5.59 -3.18 -4.76
N PRO A 137 5.24 -4.42 -5.17
CA PRO A 137 5.62 -5.65 -4.45
C PRO A 137 7.13 -5.84 -4.28
N LEU A 138 7.92 -5.51 -5.29
CA LEU A 138 9.37 -5.72 -5.30
C LEU A 138 10.17 -4.53 -4.79
N ALA A 139 9.53 -3.42 -4.41
CA ALA A 139 10.22 -2.19 -4.04
C ALA A 139 11.26 -2.38 -2.93
N VAL A 140 10.95 -3.19 -1.91
CA VAL A 140 11.86 -3.48 -0.80
C VAL A 140 13.04 -4.33 -1.28
N SER A 141 12.78 -5.41 -2.01
CA SER A 141 13.82 -6.34 -2.51
C SER A 141 14.78 -5.62 -3.45
N LEU A 142 14.24 -4.79 -4.37
CA LEU A 142 15.06 -4.00 -5.28
C LEU A 142 15.87 -2.93 -4.52
N GLY A 143 15.26 -2.28 -3.54
CA GLY A 143 15.98 -1.30 -2.69
C GLY A 143 17.14 -1.93 -1.91
N LEU A 144 16.95 -3.14 -1.39
CA LEU A 144 18.02 -3.88 -0.72
C LEU A 144 19.15 -4.29 -1.68
N GLY A 145 18.79 -4.75 -2.90
CA GLY A 145 19.76 -5.09 -3.92
C GLY A 145 20.57 -3.89 -4.46
N MET A 146 20.01 -2.68 -4.35
CA MET A 146 20.70 -1.45 -4.74
C MET A 146 21.60 -0.89 -3.63
N ARG A 147 21.52 -1.42 -2.43
CA ARG A 147 22.35 -0.97 -1.31
C ARG A 147 23.81 -1.36 -1.59
N ARG A 148 24.66 -0.35 -1.74
CA ARG A 148 26.12 -0.59 -1.79
C ARG A 148 26.56 -1.16 -0.44
N THR A 149 27.12 -2.36 -0.46
CA THR A 149 27.91 -2.87 0.66
C THR A 149 29.27 -2.16 0.59
N ASN A 150 29.49 -1.22 1.49
CA ASN A 150 30.82 -0.66 1.70
C ASN A 150 31.65 -1.66 2.49
#